data_cc072fc504183701491429c482ee6394
#
_entry.id   cc072fc504183701491429c482ee6394
#
_cell.length_a   1.000
_cell.length_b   1.000
_cell.length_c   1.000
_cell.angle_alpha   90.00
_cell.angle_beta   90.00
_cell.angle_gamma   90.00
#
_symmetry.space_group_name_H-M   'P 1'
#
loop_
_entity.id
_entity.type
_entity.pdbx_description
1 polymer ?
#
loop_
_entity_poly.entity_id
_entity_poly.type
_entity_poly.pdbx_seq_one_letter_code
_entity_poly.pdbx_strand_id
1 'polypeptide(L)'
;MTSSPDETRAHVIGALHATVARSAEIDGGTRIVQDLGLDSLAVMNLMMSLEDHYDVSIPLDRVAEIVTVDDLVKAVVQLTQNERA
;
A
#
# COMPACT_ATOMS: atom_id res chain seq x y z
N MET A 1 -8.44 17.71 -0.17
CA MET A 1 -7.50 17.65 0.94
C MET A 1 -6.61 16.41 0.81
N THR A 2 -5.31 16.60 0.85
CA THR A 2 -4.39 15.47 0.72
C THR A 2 -4.24 14.75 2.07
N SER A 3 -4.15 13.43 2.01
CA SER A 3 -3.89 12.64 3.21
C SER A 3 -2.46 12.88 3.69
N SER A 4 -2.26 12.96 5.00
CA SER A 4 -0.92 13.00 5.54
C SER A 4 -0.25 11.65 5.37
N PRO A 5 1.09 11.59 5.34
CA PRO A 5 1.79 10.31 5.29
C PRO A 5 1.42 9.38 6.46
N ASP A 6 1.16 9.93 7.63
CA ASP A 6 0.77 9.12 8.80
C ASP A 6 -0.60 8.49 8.61
N GLU A 7 -1.57 9.24 8.07
CA GLU A 7 -2.90 8.72 7.79
C GLU A 7 -2.84 7.64 6.72
N THR A 8 -2.05 7.86 5.68
CA THR A 8 -1.87 6.90 4.60
C THR A 8 -1.24 5.62 5.13
N ARG A 9 -0.21 5.75 5.98
CA ARG A 9 0.43 4.59 6.58
C ARG A 9 -0.56 3.77 7.41
N ALA A 10 -1.36 4.44 8.24
CA ALA A 10 -2.35 3.77 9.07
C ALA A 10 -3.37 3.02 8.22
N HIS A 11 -3.82 3.63 7.12
CA HIS A 11 -4.77 3.00 6.23
C HIS A 11 -4.16 1.79 5.51
N VAL A 12 -2.94 1.93 5.03
CA VAL A 12 -2.23 0.84 4.33
C VAL A 12 -2.02 -0.34 5.29
N ILE A 13 -1.58 -0.06 6.52
CA ILE A 13 -1.37 -1.11 7.51
C ILE A 13 -2.69 -1.81 7.84
N GLY A 14 -3.77 -1.03 7.99
CA GLY A 14 -5.10 -1.61 8.21
C GLY A 14 -5.56 -2.50 7.07
N ALA A 15 -5.32 -2.08 5.83
CA ALA A 15 -5.66 -2.88 4.66
C ALA A 15 -4.84 -4.17 4.60
N LEU A 16 -3.57 -4.11 4.99
CA LEU A 16 -2.72 -5.30 5.07
C LEU A 16 -3.20 -6.26 6.14
N HIS A 17 -3.59 -5.77 7.31
CA HIS A 17 -4.16 -6.62 8.36
C HIS A 17 -5.42 -7.32 7.88
N ALA A 18 -6.24 -6.64 7.10
CA ALA A 18 -7.45 -7.24 6.55
C ALA A 18 -7.14 -8.31 5.50
N THR A 19 -6.04 -8.15 4.79
CA THR A 19 -5.62 -9.08 3.74
C THR A 19 -4.93 -10.32 4.32
N VAL A 20 -4.13 -10.13 5.37
CA VAL A 20 -3.41 -11.22 6.03
C VAL A 20 -4.34 -11.83 7.08
N ALA A 21 -4.65 -13.11 6.91
CA ALA A 21 -5.64 -13.79 7.76
C ALA A 21 -5.11 -14.18 9.14
N ARG A 22 -3.92 -13.73 9.50
CA ARG A 22 -3.29 -14.05 10.79
C ARG A 22 -2.87 -12.77 11.48
N SER A 23 -2.71 -12.84 12.79
CA SER A 23 -2.15 -11.76 13.55
C SER A 23 -0.68 -11.59 13.19
N ALA A 24 -0.30 -10.38 12.79
CA ALA A 24 1.07 -10.05 12.41
C ALA A 24 1.37 -8.62 12.82
N GLU A 25 2.61 -8.39 13.23
CA GLU A 25 3.08 -7.03 13.46
C GLU A 25 3.49 -6.43 12.12
N ILE A 26 2.84 -5.34 11.76
CA ILE A 26 3.09 -4.67 10.50
C ILE A 26 3.55 -3.24 10.79
N ASP A 27 4.75 -2.92 10.33
CA ASP A 27 5.29 -1.57 10.45
C ASP A 27 5.81 -1.11 9.08
N GLY A 28 6.44 0.07 9.04
CA GLY A 28 6.93 0.63 7.80
C GLY A 28 7.99 -0.20 7.11
N GLY A 29 8.79 -0.93 7.88
CA GLY A 29 9.86 -1.78 7.33
C GLY A 29 9.43 -3.18 6.96
N THR A 30 8.17 -3.55 7.24
CA THR A 30 7.65 -4.88 6.90
C THR A 30 7.68 -5.06 5.39
N ARG A 31 8.25 -6.18 4.94
CA ARG A 31 8.29 -6.52 3.51
C ARG A 31 6.99 -7.22 3.14
N ILE A 32 6.26 -6.64 2.20
CA ILE A 32 4.88 -7.05 1.91
C ILE A 32 4.81 -8.51 1.45
N VAL A 33 5.65 -8.90 0.51
CA VAL A 33 5.64 -10.26 -0.01
C VAL A 33 6.37 -11.22 0.93
N GLN A 34 7.59 -10.86 1.33
CA GLN A 34 8.48 -11.78 2.06
C GLN A 34 8.06 -11.99 3.50
N ASP A 35 7.69 -10.93 4.20
CA ASP A 35 7.37 -11.02 5.62
C ASP A 35 5.92 -11.41 5.86
N LEU A 36 5.00 -10.96 4.99
CA LEU A 36 3.58 -11.27 5.13
C LEU A 36 3.14 -12.47 4.30
N GLY A 37 3.97 -12.94 3.40
CA GLY A 37 3.69 -14.12 2.59
C GLY A 37 2.56 -13.92 1.58
N LEU A 38 2.35 -12.69 1.11
CA LEU A 38 1.31 -12.41 0.13
C LEU A 38 1.74 -12.85 -1.26
N ASP A 39 0.84 -13.50 -1.99
CA ASP A 39 1.09 -13.87 -3.36
C ASP A 39 0.72 -12.72 -4.31
N SER A 40 0.97 -12.91 -5.60
CA SER A 40 0.72 -11.89 -6.61
C SER A 40 -0.74 -11.45 -6.64
N LEU A 41 -1.66 -12.39 -6.48
CA LEU A 41 -3.09 -12.08 -6.53
C LEU A 41 -3.49 -11.21 -5.34
N ALA A 42 -3.00 -11.56 -4.15
CA ALA A 42 -3.29 -10.78 -2.94
C ALA A 42 -2.72 -9.36 -3.05
N VAL A 43 -1.51 -9.23 -3.59
CA VAL A 43 -0.88 -7.92 -3.81
C VAL A 43 -1.69 -7.10 -4.80
N MET A 44 -2.13 -7.71 -5.90
CA MET A 44 -2.95 -7.01 -6.90
C MET A 44 -4.28 -6.54 -6.30
N ASN A 45 -4.93 -7.38 -5.52
CA ASN A 45 -6.18 -7.00 -4.85
C ASN A 45 -5.96 -5.85 -3.88
N LEU A 46 -4.86 -5.85 -3.14
CA LEU A 46 -4.50 -4.77 -2.24
C LEU A 46 -4.31 -3.47 -3.02
N MET A 47 -3.56 -3.53 -4.14
CA MET A 47 -3.34 -2.34 -4.97
C MET A 47 -4.64 -1.79 -5.51
N MET A 48 -5.54 -2.66 -5.99
CA MET A 48 -6.84 -2.22 -6.50
C MET A 48 -7.68 -1.54 -5.42
N SER A 49 -7.65 -2.08 -4.21
CA SER A 49 -8.35 -1.49 -3.07
C SER A 49 -7.83 -0.08 -2.76
N LEU A 50 -6.53 0.10 -2.79
CA LEU A 50 -5.91 1.40 -2.54
C LEU A 50 -6.19 2.38 -3.68
N GLU A 51 -6.19 1.91 -4.92
CA GLU A 51 -6.53 2.74 -6.07
C GLU A 51 -7.95 3.28 -5.94
N ASP A 52 -8.89 2.42 -5.55
CA ASP A 52 -10.29 2.83 -5.34
C ASP A 52 -10.41 3.83 -4.19
N HIS A 53 -9.74 3.54 -3.08
CA HIS A 53 -9.86 4.38 -1.89
C HIS A 53 -9.30 5.78 -2.10
N TYR A 54 -8.16 5.86 -2.77
CA TYR A 54 -7.48 7.15 -2.99
C TYR A 54 -7.79 7.77 -4.33
N ASP A 55 -8.52 7.07 -5.19
CA ASP A 55 -8.87 7.53 -6.54
C ASP A 55 -7.61 7.84 -7.35
N VAL A 56 -6.67 6.90 -7.34
CA VAL A 56 -5.40 7.01 -8.07
C VAL A 56 -5.17 5.73 -8.85
N SER A 57 -4.26 5.80 -9.83
CA SER A 57 -3.80 4.62 -10.57
C SER A 57 -2.36 4.33 -10.18
N ILE A 58 -2.08 3.08 -9.81
CA ILE A 58 -0.72 2.64 -9.47
C ILE A 58 -0.18 1.83 -10.65
N PRO A 59 0.75 2.38 -11.45
CA PRO A 59 1.29 1.67 -12.60
C PRO A 59 2.05 0.41 -12.20
N LEU A 60 2.07 -0.58 -13.08
CA LEU A 60 2.75 -1.84 -12.81
C LEU A 60 4.24 -1.68 -12.51
N ASP A 61 4.90 -0.73 -13.16
CA ASP A 61 6.32 -0.48 -12.89
C ASP A 61 6.53 0.08 -11.48
N ARG A 62 5.56 0.84 -10.97
CA ARG A 62 5.60 1.29 -9.57
C ARG A 62 5.41 0.12 -8.62
N VAL A 63 4.44 -0.76 -8.93
CA VAL A 63 4.17 -1.94 -8.09
C VAL A 63 5.43 -2.80 -7.99
N ALA A 64 6.15 -2.96 -9.07
CA ALA A 64 7.37 -3.77 -9.09
C ALA A 64 8.48 -3.22 -8.19
N GLU A 65 8.47 -1.93 -7.91
CA GLU A 65 9.46 -1.29 -7.03
C GLU A 65 9.07 -1.33 -5.56
N ILE A 66 7.82 -1.68 -5.26
CA ILE A 66 7.31 -1.68 -3.88
C ILE A 66 7.72 -2.99 -3.21
N VAL A 67 8.53 -2.88 -2.16
CA VAL A 67 8.97 -4.02 -1.36
C VAL A 67 8.41 -3.93 0.05
N THR A 68 8.51 -2.77 0.68
CA THR A 68 8.08 -2.56 2.07
C THR A 68 6.80 -1.75 2.15
N VAL A 69 6.21 -1.73 3.35
CA VAL A 69 5.05 -0.88 3.63
C VAL A 69 5.40 0.60 3.37
N ASP A 70 6.58 1.04 3.77
CA ASP A 70 7.00 2.43 3.53
C ASP A 70 7.09 2.74 2.04
N ASP A 71 7.57 1.80 1.22
CA ASP A 71 7.60 1.99 -0.22
C ASP A 71 6.18 2.22 -0.77
N LEU A 72 5.23 1.42 -0.31
CA LEU A 72 3.83 1.53 -0.73
C LEU A 72 3.22 2.86 -0.28
N VAL A 73 3.44 3.23 0.98
CA VAL A 73 2.93 4.50 1.51
C VAL A 73 3.48 5.67 0.71
N LYS A 74 4.78 5.66 0.43
CA LYS A 74 5.42 6.71 -0.35
C LYS A 74 4.82 6.81 -1.75
N ALA A 75 4.59 5.67 -2.40
CA ALA A 75 4.00 5.64 -3.73
C ALA A 75 2.59 6.23 -3.72
N VAL A 76 1.76 5.84 -2.76
CA VAL A 76 0.39 6.34 -2.64
C VAL A 76 0.39 7.84 -2.38
N VAL A 77 1.23 8.32 -1.46
CA VAL A 77 1.31 9.75 -1.15
C VAL A 77 1.72 10.54 -2.40
N GLN A 78 2.73 10.09 -3.13
CA GLN A 78 3.18 10.76 -4.33
C GLN A 78 2.11 10.81 -5.42
N LEU A 79 1.40 9.71 -5.60
CA LEU A 79 0.35 9.63 -6.62
C LEU A 79 -0.84 10.51 -6.26
N THR A 80 -1.24 10.55 -4.99
CA THR A 80 -2.34 11.42 -4.57
C THR A 80 -1.98 12.89 -4.76
N GLN A 81 -0.75 13.27 -4.48
CA GLN A 81 -0.30 14.63 -4.68
C GLN A 81 -0.26 15.00 -6.16
N ASN A 82 0.24 14.09 -7.00
CA ASN A 82 0.35 14.34 -8.44
C ASN A 82 -1.03 14.42 -9.11
N GLU A 83 -1.95 13.56 -8.71
CA GLU A 83 -3.30 13.56 -9.27
C GLU A 83 -4.06 14.84 -8.96
N ARG A 84 -3.71 15.52 -7.88
CA ARG A 84 -4.37 16.75 -7.46
C ARG A 84 -3.69 18.01 -7.99
N ALA A 85 -2.54 17.89 -8.58
CA ALA A 85 -1.78 19.03 -9.09
C ALA A 85 -2.41 19.69 -10.35
#